data_c305bb3a4a76a688846bb9048828b176
#
_entry.id   c305bb3a4a76a688846bb9048828b176
#
_cell.length_a   1.000
_cell.length_b   1.000
_cell.length_c   1.000
_cell.angle_alpha   90.00
_cell.angle_beta   90.00
_cell.angle_gamma   90.00
#
_symmetry.space_group_name_H-M   'P 1'
#
loop_
_entity.id
_entity.type
_entity.pdbx_description
1 polymer ?
#
loop_
_entity_poly.entity_id
_entity_poly.type
_entity_poly.pdbx_seq_one_letter_code
_entity_poly.pdbx_strand_id
1 'polypeptide(L)'
;FSIGDVTDHGLQSGIIMMMVHTAIRSVSQIEQHDLKAIYNVVNKIVYEFRVKTNDYRFMSLLILKYLGEGVFRMTGQHESVIIIRNNGDIEEISSLDLGMYAGLDKDIDHLLKIQEFQLQSGDTLVLYTDGITEAMNAKQAEFGKEGLIQAAKSVHGEGAEAIKEQVLSQCFAHLNGATVHDDLSLLVIKRR
;
A
#
# COMPACT_ATOMS: atom_id res chain seq x y z
N PHE A 1 -0.08 -7.87 -6.52
CA PHE A 1 -0.07 -6.43 -6.26
C PHE A 1 0.79 -6.12 -5.05
N SER A 2 1.42 -4.96 -5.04
CA SER A 2 2.16 -4.50 -3.86
C SER A 2 2.06 -2.99 -3.75
N ILE A 3 2.05 -2.50 -2.53
CA ILE A 3 2.16 -1.08 -2.20
C ILE A 3 3.08 -0.95 -0.99
N GLY A 4 3.82 0.12 -0.92
CA GLY A 4 4.72 0.39 0.19
C GLY A 4 5.42 1.71 0.03
N ASP A 5 6.04 2.16 1.10
CA ASP A 5 6.77 3.40 1.14
C ASP A 5 8.11 3.21 1.86
N VAL A 6 9.16 3.85 1.33
CA VAL A 6 10.52 3.81 1.89
C VAL A 6 10.71 5.01 2.78
N THR A 7 11.15 4.80 4.02
CA THR A 7 11.43 5.91 4.94
C THR A 7 12.40 6.91 4.33
N ASP A 8 12.12 8.21 4.51
CA ASP A 8 12.87 9.32 3.95
C ASP A 8 12.79 9.38 2.41
N HIS A 9 13.42 10.34 1.78
CA HIS A 9 13.34 10.61 0.34
C HIS A 9 14.73 10.68 -0.30
N GLY A 10 14.77 10.76 -1.62
CA GLY A 10 15.99 10.98 -2.39
C GLY A 10 16.53 9.69 -3.03
N LEU A 11 17.79 9.76 -3.45
CA LEU A 11 18.40 8.71 -4.29
C LEU A 11 18.41 7.34 -3.62
N GLN A 12 18.74 7.27 -2.32
CA GLN A 12 18.84 6.01 -1.59
C GLN A 12 17.47 5.33 -1.46
N SER A 13 16.42 6.11 -1.13
CA SER A 13 15.04 5.58 -1.08
C SER A 13 14.62 5.06 -2.44
N GLY A 14 14.91 5.78 -3.53
CA GLY A 14 14.68 5.32 -4.90
C GLY A 14 15.42 4.04 -5.26
N ILE A 15 16.66 3.85 -4.79
CA ILE A 15 17.41 2.61 -5.00
C ILE A 15 16.73 1.44 -4.26
N ILE A 16 16.33 1.62 -3.00
CA ILE A 16 15.62 0.58 -2.23
C ILE A 16 14.31 0.22 -2.94
N MET A 17 13.51 1.21 -3.36
CA MET A 17 12.27 0.99 -4.09
C MET A 17 12.50 0.16 -5.36
N MET A 18 13.51 0.49 -6.17
CA MET A 18 13.85 -0.27 -7.37
C MET A 18 14.31 -1.70 -7.07
N MET A 19 15.09 -1.90 -6.00
CA MET A 19 15.51 -3.23 -5.56
C MET A 19 14.31 -4.08 -5.15
N VAL A 20 13.39 -3.51 -4.36
CA VAL A 20 12.17 -4.19 -3.89
C VAL A 20 11.25 -4.50 -5.08
N HIS A 21 11.00 -3.54 -5.96
CA HIS A 21 10.20 -3.75 -7.16
C HIS A 21 10.76 -4.90 -8.02
N THR A 22 12.08 -4.88 -8.26
CA THR A 22 12.75 -5.92 -9.04
C THR A 22 12.65 -7.28 -8.36
N ALA A 23 12.86 -7.34 -7.03
CA ALA A 23 12.77 -8.58 -6.27
C ALA A 23 11.36 -9.19 -6.34
N ILE A 24 10.32 -8.39 -6.05
CA ILE A 24 8.93 -8.86 -6.11
C ILE A 24 8.61 -9.36 -7.51
N ARG A 25 8.95 -8.58 -8.54
CA ARG A 25 8.68 -8.96 -9.93
C ARG A 25 9.40 -10.25 -10.34
N SER A 26 10.68 -10.40 -9.97
CA SER A 26 11.46 -11.60 -10.31
C SER A 26 10.93 -12.84 -9.61
N VAL A 27 10.65 -12.76 -8.31
CA VAL A 27 10.14 -13.90 -7.55
C VAL A 27 8.72 -14.27 -7.99
N SER A 28 7.88 -13.28 -8.34
CA SER A 28 6.51 -13.51 -8.85
C SER A 28 6.45 -14.23 -10.20
N GLN A 29 7.55 -14.28 -10.96
CA GLN A 29 7.64 -15.03 -12.22
C GLN A 29 7.82 -16.54 -12.01
N ILE A 30 8.25 -16.95 -10.83
CA ILE A 30 8.48 -18.36 -10.51
C ILE A 30 7.17 -18.91 -9.94
N GLU A 31 6.63 -19.98 -10.55
CA GLU A 31 5.39 -20.61 -10.08
C GLU A 31 5.54 -21.17 -8.65
N GLN A 32 4.51 -20.98 -7.82
CA GLN A 32 4.35 -21.57 -6.47
C GLN A 32 5.01 -20.82 -5.29
N HIS A 33 5.28 -19.52 -5.34
CA HIS A 33 5.75 -18.85 -4.13
C HIS A 33 4.60 -18.44 -3.18
N ASP A 34 4.77 -18.82 -1.93
CA ASP A 34 4.01 -18.29 -0.80
C ASP A 34 4.34 -16.80 -0.59
N LEU A 35 3.35 -16.03 -0.20
CA LEU A 35 3.51 -14.58 0.07
C LEU A 35 4.59 -14.30 1.13
N LYS A 36 4.68 -15.13 2.17
CA LYS A 36 5.73 -15.00 3.19
C LYS A 36 7.12 -15.19 2.61
N ALA A 37 7.29 -16.17 1.70
CA ALA A 37 8.57 -16.40 1.04
C ALA A 37 8.98 -15.17 0.20
N ILE A 38 8.04 -14.55 -0.53
CA ILE A 38 8.30 -13.33 -1.28
C ILE A 38 8.72 -12.21 -0.33
N TYR A 39 7.96 -12.00 0.76
CA TYR A 39 8.24 -10.96 1.74
C TYR A 39 9.62 -11.13 2.39
N ASN A 40 9.97 -12.36 2.77
CA ASN A 40 11.28 -12.68 3.35
C ASN A 40 12.45 -12.39 2.41
N VAL A 41 12.29 -12.68 1.10
CA VAL A 41 13.30 -12.31 0.10
C VAL A 41 13.47 -10.79 0.05
N VAL A 42 12.39 -10.04 0.00
CA VAL A 42 12.41 -8.58 0.00
C VAL A 42 13.06 -8.05 1.28
N ASN A 43 12.63 -8.54 2.44
CA ASN A 43 13.20 -8.16 3.73
C ASN A 43 14.72 -8.36 3.77
N LYS A 44 15.17 -9.53 3.33
CA LYS A 44 16.60 -9.85 3.30
C LYS A 44 17.38 -8.89 2.40
N ILE A 45 16.86 -8.56 1.22
CA ILE A 45 17.50 -7.65 0.28
C ILE A 45 17.65 -6.25 0.91
N VAL A 46 16.58 -5.71 1.49
CA VAL A 46 16.61 -4.37 2.12
C VAL A 46 17.52 -4.38 3.34
N TYR A 47 17.41 -5.40 4.20
CA TYR A 47 18.26 -5.52 5.39
C TYR A 47 19.76 -5.60 5.03
N GLU A 48 20.14 -6.45 4.09
CA GLU A 48 21.53 -6.57 3.64
C GLU A 48 22.05 -5.28 3.01
N PHE A 49 21.24 -4.57 2.24
CA PHE A 49 21.59 -3.26 1.71
C PHE A 49 21.89 -2.27 2.84
N ARG A 50 20.99 -2.16 3.82
CA ARG A 50 21.16 -1.30 4.99
C ARG A 50 22.47 -1.58 5.73
N VAL A 51 22.75 -2.86 6.03
CA VAL A 51 23.95 -3.25 6.75
C VAL A 51 25.22 -2.94 5.94
N LYS A 52 25.22 -3.23 4.64
CA LYS A 52 26.39 -3.01 3.77
C LYS A 52 26.71 -1.53 3.53
N THR A 53 25.68 -0.71 3.45
CA THR A 53 25.81 0.74 3.15
C THR A 53 25.78 1.61 4.41
N ASN A 54 25.59 1.01 5.59
CA ASN A 54 25.35 1.72 6.85
C ASN A 54 24.16 2.70 6.71
N ASP A 55 23.12 2.28 5.98
CA ASP A 55 21.89 3.04 5.79
C ASP A 55 20.87 2.69 6.88
N TYR A 56 20.00 3.63 7.26
CA TYR A 56 18.99 3.42 8.30
C TYR A 56 17.59 3.15 7.72
N ARG A 57 17.42 3.33 6.40
CA ARG A 57 16.11 3.25 5.74
C ARG A 57 15.56 1.84 5.75
N PHE A 58 14.28 1.75 5.96
CA PHE A 58 13.46 0.54 5.85
C PHE A 58 12.20 0.90 5.05
N MET A 59 11.33 -0.07 4.81
CA MET A 59 10.16 0.13 3.96
C MET A 59 8.92 -0.46 4.61
N SER A 60 7.84 0.32 4.71
CA SER A 60 6.51 -0.23 4.87
C SER A 60 6.11 -0.93 3.59
N LEU A 61 5.56 -2.14 3.66
CA LEU A 61 5.23 -2.93 2.48
C LEU A 61 4.06 -3.86 2.76
N LEU A 62 3.09 -3.85 1.85
CA LEU A 62 2.00 -4.81 1.79
C LEU A 62 2.02 -5.51 0.43
N ILE A 63 2.01 -6.83 0.45
CA ILE A 63 1.94 -7.67 -0.75
C ILE A 63 0.61 -8.41 -0.77
N LEU A 64 -0.11 -8.32 -1.89
CA LEU A 64 -1.38 -8.99 -2.12
C LEU A 64 -1.26 -9.98 -3.28
N LYS A 65 -1.86 -11.15 -3.11
CA LYS A 65 -2.01 -12.18 -4.15
C LYS A 65 -3.48 -12.39 -4.43
N TYR A 66 -3.87 -12.22 -5.69
CA TYR A 66 -5.21 -12.57 -6.18
C TYR A 66 -5.27 -14.06 -6.48
N LEU A 67 -6.27 -14.74 -5.95
CA LEU A 67 -6.46 -16.20 -6.08
C LEU A 67 -7.60 -16.58 -7.04
N GLY A 68 -8.28 -15.61 -7.63
CA GLY A 68 -9.50 -15.82 -8.41
C GLY A 68 -10.76 -15.57 -7.59
N GLU A 69 -11.90 -15.47 -8.24
CA GLU A 69 -13.23 -15.30 -7.62
C GLU A 69 -13.32 -14.17 -6.57
N GLY A 70 -12.50 -13.12 -6.74
CA GLY A 70 -12.45 -11.98 -5.83
C GLY A 70 -11.67 -12.25 -4.54
N VAL A 71 -11.06 -13.42 -4.37
CA VAL A 71 -10.30 -13.78 -3.17
C VAL A 71 -8.89 -13.23 -3.25
N PHE A 72 -8.46 -12.57 -2.18
CA PHE A 72 -7.11 -12.04 -1.99
C PHE A 72 -6.49 -12.58 -0.72
N ARG A 73 -5.19 -12.80 -0.75
CA ARG A 73 -4.35 -12.97 0.43
C ARG A 73 -3.36 -11.83 0.51
N MET A 74 -3.09 -11.36 1.73
CA MET A 74 -2.12 -10.31 1.95
C MET A 74 -1.21 -10.62 3.14
N THR A 75 0.00 -10.04 3.12
CA THR A 75 0.99 -10.08 4.19
C THR A 75 1.84 -8.81 4.18
N GLY A 76 2.41 -8.48 5.33
CA GLY A 76 3.26 -7.30 5.51
C GLY A 76 2.57 -6.19 6.27
N GLN A 77 3.30 -5.12 6.54
CA GLN A 77 2.84 -3.98 7.33
C GLN A 77 2.93 -2.69 6.51
N HIS A 78 1.79 -2.04 6.32
CA HIS A 78 1.61 -0.78 5.61
C HIS A 78 0.31 -0.13 6.09
N GLU A 79 -0.20 0.87 5.37
CA GLU A 79 -1.51 1.45 5.62
C GLU A 79 -2.64 0.42 5.59
N SER A 80 -3.74 0.73 6.24
CA SER A 80 -4.92 -0.13 6.22
C SER A 80 -5.49 -0.27 4.80
N VAL A 81 -5.96 -1.47 4.51
CA VAL A 81 -6.70 -1.76 3.28
C VAL A 81 -8.14 -1.30 3.43
N ILE A 82 -8.65 -0.48 2.51
CA ILE A 82 -10.04 -0.02 2.53
C ILE A 82 -10.83 -0.79 1.47
N ILE A 83 -11.95 -1.38 1.87
CA ILE A 83 -12.92 -1.99 0.98
C ILE A 83 -14.20 -1.17 1.03
N ILE A 84 -14.63 -0.67 -0.13
CA ILE A 84 -15.92 -0.05 -0.31
C ILE A 84 -16.84 -1.10 -0.92
N ARG A 85 -17.81 -1.57 -0.15
CA ARG A 85 -18.77 -2.56 -0.59
C ARG A 85 -19.71 -1.96 -1.64
N ASN A 86 -20.31 -2.80 -2.47
CA ASN A 86 -21.21 -2.34 -3.52
C ASN A 86 -22.41 -1.52 -3.00
N ASN A 87 -22.84 -1.76 -1.76
CA ASN A 87 -23.89 -1.00 -1.08
C ASN A 87 -23.39 0.32 -0.43
N GLY A 88 -22.10 0.64 -0.59
CA GLY A 88 -21.46 1.82 0.01
C GLY A 88 -20.97 1.65 1.44
N ASP A 89 -21.08 0.48 2.06
CA ASP A 89 -20.48 0.20 3.36
C ASP A 89 -18.95 0.19 3.27
N ILE A 90 -18.30 0.62 4.33
CA ILE A 90 -16.84 0.64 4.44
C ILE A 90 -16.38 -0.47 5.35
N GLU A 91 -15.43 -1.24 4.88
CA GLU A 91 -14.67 -2.20 5.68
C GLU A 91 -13.20 -1.83 5.63
N GLU A 92 -12.57 -1.79 6.80
CA GLU A 92 -11.13 -1.51 6.93
C GLU A 92 -10.44 -2.75 7.48
N ILE A 93 -9.39 -3.18 6.78
CA ILE A 93 -8.56 -4.31 7.21
C ILE A 93 -7.19 -3.76 7.61
N SER A 94 -6.86 -3.88 8.90
CA SER A 94 -5.56 -3.47 9.42
C SER A 94 -4.45 -4.41 8.96
N SER A 95 -3.32 -3.86 8.55
CA SER A 95 -2.10 -4.61 8.23
C SER A 95 -1.10 -4.67 9.40
N LEU A 96 -1.36 -3.98 10.53
CA LEU A 96 -0.41 -3.80 11.64
C LEU A 96 0.11 -5.12 12.23
N ASP A 97 -0.72 -6.15 12.27
CA ASP A 97 -0.38 -7.45 12.85
C ASP A 97 0.03 -8.49 11.79
N LEU A 98 0.20 -8.09 10.53
CA LEU A 98 0.47 -9.03 9.43
C LEU A 98 1.95 -9.14 9.08
N GLY A 99 2.80 -8.38 9.76
CA GLY A 99 4.24 -8.40 9.52
C GLY A 99 4.98 -7.31 10.25
N MET A 100 6.16 -7.00 9.74
CA MET A 100 7.02 -5.92 10.18
C MET A 100 7.56 -5.21 8.93
N TYR A 101 7.98 -3.96 9.06
CA TYR A 101 8.60 -3.20 7.98
C TYR A 101 9.81 -3.92 7.39
N ALA A 102 9.85 -4.01 6.06
CA ALA A 102 10.92 -4.69 5.35
C ALA A 102 12.27 -4.00 5.56
N GLY A 103 13.27 -4.78 5.96
CA GLY A 103 14.61 -4.32 6.25
C GLY A 103 14.84 -3.84 7.69
N LEU A 104 13.82 -3.83 8.54
CA LEU A 104 13.97 -3.38 9.93
C LEU A 104 14.75 -4.41 10.78
N ASP A 105 14.47 -5.69 10.61
CA ASP A 105 15.18 -6.78 11.26
C ASP A 105 15.59 -7.84 10.24
N LYS A 106 16.61 -8.64 10.59
CA LYS A 106 17.15 -9.71 9.74
C LYS A 106 16.16 -10.85 9.55
N ASP A 107 15.50 -11.26 10.61
CA ASP A 107 14.60 -12.42 10.66
C ASP A 107 13.22 -12.03 11.16
N ILE A 108 12.29 -11.87 10.23
CA ILE A 108 10.91 -11.47 10.50
C ILE A 108 9.87 -12.55 10.16
N ASP A 109 10.31 -13.76 9.75
CA ASP A 109 9.41 -14.83 9.30
C ASP A 109 8.35 -15.18 10.36
N HIS A 110 8.76 -15.21 11.61
CA HIS A 110 7.88 -15.50 12.76
C HIS A 110 6.81 -14.43 13.02
N LEU A 111 6.98 -13.22 12.47
CA LEU A 111 6.03 -12.11 12.58
C LEU A 111 5.06 -12.06 11.41
N LEU A 112 5.39 -12.72 10.28
CA LEU A 112 4.56 -12.68 9.09
C LEU A 112 3.29 -13.53 9.29
N LYS A 113 2.13 -12.92 9.06
CA LYS A 113 0.83 -13.59 9.02
C LYS A 113 0.18 -13.34 7.66
N ILE A 114 -0.71 -14.25 7.27
CA ILE A 114 -1.50 -14.11 6.06
C ILE A 114 -2.94 -13.81 6.47
N GLN A 115 -3.47 -12.71 5.95
CA GLN A 115 -4.89 -12.37 6.01
C GLN A 115 -5.53 -12.66 4.66
N GLU A 116 -6.66 -13.36 4.68
CA GLU A 116 -7.49 -13.58 3.49
C GLU A 116 -8.76 -12.73 3.58
N PHE A 117 -9.18 -12.17 2.45
CA PHE A 117 -10.44 -11.46 2.31
C PHE A 117 -11.02 -11.64 0.90
N GLN A 118 -12.30 -11.32 0.73
CA GLN A 118 -12.97 -11.45 -0.55
C GLN A 118 -13.73 -10.18 -0.93
N LEU A 119 -13.52 -9.74 -2.16
CA LEU A 119 -14.37 -8.74 -2.81
C LEU A 119 -15.56 -9.45 -3.47
N GLN A 120 -16.76 -8.93 -3.27
CA GLN A 120 -17.94 -9.30 -4.04
C GLN A 120 -18.02 -8.49 -5.34
N SER A 121 -18.90 -8.89 -6.28
CA SER A 121 -19.13 -8.09 -7.49
C SER A 121 -19.60 -6.68 -7.11
N GLY A 122 -18.99 -5.67 -7.72
CA GLY A 122 -19.23 -4.25 -7.42
C GLY A 122 -18.37 -3.67 -6.29
N ASP A 123 -17.71 -4.49 -5.48
CA ASP A 123 -16.83 -4.01 -4.42
C ASP A 123 -15.56 -3.35 -4.99
N THR A 124 -15.03 -2.41 -4.24
CA THR A 124 -13.81 -1.67 -4.57
C THR A 124 -12.78 -1.81 -3.46
N LEU A 125 -11.57 -2.19 -3.82
CA LEU A 125 -10.37 -2.19 -2.96
C LEU A 125 -9.58 -0.91 -3.21
N VAL A 126 -9.19 -0.23 -2.13
CA VAL A 126 -8.35 0.97 -2.17
C VAL A 126 -7.13 0.74 -1.30
N LEU A 127 -5.95 0.88 -1.91
CA LEU A 127 -4.64 0.87 -1.25
C LEU A 127 -3.99 2.24 -1.49
N TYR A 128 -3.32 2.78 -0.50
CA TYR A 128 -2.76 4.13 -0.53
C TYR A 128 -1.51 4.22 0.35
N THR A 129 -0.69 5.25 0.11
CA THR A 129 0.40 5.67 1.01
C THR A 129 -0.05 6.85 1.86
N ASP A 130 0.60 7.05 2.99
CA ASP A 130 0.36 8.14 3.94
C ASP A 130 0.47 9.52 3.30
N GLY A 131 1.29 9.69 2.24
CA GLY A 131 1.35 10.92 1.47
C GLY A 131 -0.02 11.46 1.03
N ILE A 132 -1.03 10.58 0.81
CA ILE A 132 -2.40 11.02 0.52
C ILE A 132 -3.11 11.50 1.79
N THR A 133 -3.06 10.73 2.85
CA THR A 133 -3.80 11.04 4.09
C THR A 133 -3.15 12.17 4.88
N GLU A 134 -1.83 12.28 4.83
CA GLU A 134 -1.04 13.34 5.47
C GLU A 134 -0.88 14.59 4.60
N ALA A 135 -1.52 14.65 3.42
CA ALA A 135 -1.52 15.83 2.58
C ALA A 135 -2.07 17.05 3.33
N MET A 136 -1.18 17.99 3.68
CA MET A 136 -1.50 19.14 4.52
C MET A 136 -1.86 20.39 3.70
N ASN A 137 -2.94 21.06 4.06
CA ASN A 137 -3.28 22.36 3.50
C ASN A 137 -2.51 23.50 4.20
N ALA A 138 -2.68 24.73 3.73
CA ALA A 138 -2.02 25.92 4.29
C ALA A 138 -2.35 26.19 5.78
N LYS A 139 -3.40 25.54 6.33
CA LYS A 139 -3.79 25.63 7.75
C LYS A 139 -3.22 24.48 8.59
N GLN A 140 -2.34 23.66 8.04
CA GLN A 140 -1.77 22.48 8.68
C GLN A 140 -2.83 21.41 9.03
N ALA A 141 -3.92 21.35 8.29
CA ALA A 141 -4.91 20.29 8.41
C ALA A 141 -4.61 19.23 7.36
N GLU A 142 -4.60 17.97 7.77
CA GLU A 142 -4.43 16.81 6.91
C GLU A 142 -5.72 16.52 6.09
N PHE A 143 -5.57 15.95 4.93
CA PHE A 143 -6.70 15.41 4.16
C PHE A 143 -7.38 14.27 4.92
N GLY A 144 -6.58 13.45 5.57
CA GLY A 144 -6.98 12.40 6.47
C GLY A 144 -7.57 11.18 5.75
N LYS A 145 -7.60 10.07 6.46
CA LYS A 145 -8.23 8.83 6.00
C LYS A 145 -9.72 9.01 5.73
N GLU A 146 -10.40 9.83 6.55
CA GLU A 146 -11.77 10.20 6.34
C GLU A 146 -12.01 10.89 4.99
N GLY A 147 -11.15 11.83 4.61
CA GLY A 147 -11.19 12.53 3.33
C GLY A 147 -11.07 11.57 2.15
N LEU A 148 -10.10 10.65 2.23
CA LEU A 148 -9.90 9.60 1.23
C LEU A 148 -11.14 8.71 1.10
N ILE A 149 -11.69 8.20 2.22
CA ILE A 149 -12.87 7.34 2.24
C ILE A 149 -14.09 8.05 1.65
N GLN A 150 -14.36 9.30 2.05
CA GLN A 150 -15.50 10.06 1.54
C GLN A 150 -15.37 10.36 0.05
N ALA A 151 -14.18 10.73 -0.42
CA ALA A 151 -13.93 10.96 -1.83
C ALA A 151 -14.18 9.67 -2.65
N ALA A 152 -13.61 8.55 -2.25
CA ALA A 152 -13.79 7.28 -2.95
C ALA A 152 -15.25 6.79 -2.89
N LYS A 153 -15.91 6.89 -1.72
CA LYS A 153 -17.31 6.49 -1.52
C LYS A 153 -18.29 7.32 -2.37
N SER A 154 -18.03 8.60 -2.58
CA SER A 154 -18.93 9.49 -3.31
C SER A 154 -19.21 9.03 -4.75
N VAL A 155 -18.31 8.23 -5.32
CA VAL A 155 -18.41 7.69 -6.69
C VAL A 155 -18.22 6.16 -6.72
N HIS A 156 -18.57 5.47 -5.63
CA HIS A 156 -18.32 4.02 -5.50
C HIS A 156 -19.05 3.17 -6.55
N GLY A 157 -20.15 3.68 -7.12
CA GLY A 157 -20.87 3.03 -8.23
C GLY A 157 -20.12 3.06 -9.56
N GLU A 158 -19.14 3.96 -9.70
CA GLU A 158 -18.39 4.18 -10.94
C GLU A 158 -17.21 3.18 -11.09
N GLY A 159 -16.46 3.31 -12.20
CA GLY A 159 -15.25 2.50 -12.44
C GLY A 159 -14.07 2.90 -11.56
N ALA A 160 -13.06 2.02 -11.46
CA ALA A 160 -11.85 2.25 -10.66
C ALA A 160 -11.13 3.55 -11.03
N GLU A 161 -11.11 3.92 -12.33
CA GLU A 161 -10.49 5.15 -12.80
C GLU A 161 -11.20 6.40 -12.25
N ALA A 162 -12.54 6.43 -12.28
CA ALA A 162 -13.32 7.54 -11.75
C ALA A 162 -13.11 7.69 -10.22
N ILE A 163 -13.01 6.58 -9.50
CA ILE A 163 -12.73 6.59 -8.06
C ILE A 163 -11.33 7.16 -7.79
N LYS A 164 -10.32 6.73 -8.55
CA LYS A 164 -8.96 7.26 -8.47
C LYS A 164 -8.94 8.77 -8.72
N GLU A 165 -9.53 9.22 -9.81
CA GLU A 165 -9.59 10.63 -10.18
C GLU A 165 -10.30 11.47 -9.11
N GLN A 166 -11.39 10.98 -8.56
CA GLN A 166 -12.14 11.68 -7.51
C GLN A 166 -11.29 11.84 -6.23
N VAL A 167 -10.61 10.78 -5.79
CA VAL A 167 -9.72 10.85 -4.61
C VAL A 167 -8.61 11.87 -4.84
N LEU A 168 -7.91 11.80 -5.96
CA LEU A 168 -6.83 12.75 -6.28
C LEU A 168 -7.35 14.19 -6.40
N SER A 169 -8.49 14.38 -7.07
CA SER A 169 -9.12 15.71 -7.21
C SER A 169 -9.45 16.33 -5.85
N GLN A 170 -10.03 15.55 -4.93
CA GLN A 170 -10.35 16.04 -3.59
C GLN A 170 -9.09 16.29 -2.74
N CYS A 171 -8.08 15.44 -2.85
CA CYS A 171 -6.78 15.63 -2.18
C CYS A 171 -6.10 16.92 -2.66
N PHE A 172 -6.02 17.16 -3.98
CA PHE A 172 -5.45 18.39 -4.53
C PHE A 172 -6.29 19.64 -4.23
N ALA A 173 -7.61 19.51 -4.19
CA ALA A 173 -8.49 20.60 -3.76
C ALA A 173 -8.27 20.95 -2.28
N HIS A 174 -8.04 19.95 -1.42
CA HIS A 174 -7.70 20.14 -0.01
C HIS A 174 -6.34 20.84 0.16
N LEU A 175 -5.31 20.42 -0.58
CA LEU A 175 -4.00 21.08 -0.61
C LEU A 175 -4.10 22.55 -0.99
N ASN A 176 -5.03 22.91 -1.90
CA ASN A 176 -5.28 24.29 -2.33
C ASN A 176 -3.99 25.07 -2.66
N GLY A 177 -3.06 24.44 -3.38
CA GLY A 177 -1.79 25.01 -3.78
C GLY A 177 -0.66 24.90 -2.75
N ALA A 178 -0.88 24.24 -1.61
CA ALA A 178 0.19 23.88 -0.69
C ALA A 178 1.14 22.84 -1.34
N THR A 179 2.39 22.81 -0.89
CA THR A 179 3.41 21.90 -1.41
C THR A 179 3.09 20.46 -0.98
N VAL A 180 3.20 19.54 -1.92
CA VAL A 180 3.20 18.10 -1.63
C VAL A 180 4.55 17.75 -1.04
N HIS A 181 4.56 17.15 0.14
CA HIS A 181 5.78 16.85 0.90
C HIS A 181 6.21 15.39 0.77
N ASP A 182 5.30 14.49 0.31
CA ASP A 182 5.56 13.07 0.19
C ASP A 182 4.93 12.48 -1.08
N ASP A 183 5.36 11.28 -1.47
CA ASP A 183 4.88 10.58 -2.66
C ASP A 183 3.42 10.13 -2.50
N LEU A 184 2.57 10.52 -3.45
CA LEU A 184 1.15 10.16 -3.47
C LEU A 184 0.95 8.87 -4.27
N SER A 185 0.78 7.74 -3.59
CA SER A 185 0.48 6.46 -4.25
C SER A 185 -0.94 6.01 -3.96
N LEU A 186 -1.67 5.66 -5.01
CA LEU A 186 -3.05 5.18 -4.93
C LEU A 186 -3.26 4.04 -5.92
N LEU A 187 -3.75 2.91 -5.42
CA LEU A 187 -4.17 1.77 -6.24
C LEU A 187 -5.63 1.44 -5.95
N VAL A 188 -6.46 1.48 -6.99
CA VAL A 188 -7.88 1.16 -6.91
C VAL A 188 -8.18 -0.07 -7.76
N ILE A 189 -8.77 -1.08 -7.15
CA ILE A 189 -9.18 -2.32 -7.83
C ILE A 189 -10.69 -2.49 -7.63
N LYS A 190 -11.45 -2.55 -8.72
CA LYS A 190 -12.90 -2.79 -8.68
C LYS A 190 -13.21 -4.17 -9.25
N ARG A 191 -13.93 -5.00 -8.47
CA ARG A 191 -14.44 -6.26 -8.96
C ARG A 191 -15.70 -6.02 -9.81
N ARG A 192 -15.66 -6.48 -11.04
CA ARG A 192 -16.83 -6.48 -11.96
C ARG A 192 -17.72 -7.69 -11.76
#